data_b5fa030b00f68714d286a35776f440df
#
_entry.id   b5fa030b00f68714d286a35776f440df
#
_cell.length_a   1.000
_cell.length_b   1.000
_cell.length_c   1.000
_cell.angle_alpha   90.00
_cell.angle_beta   90.00
_cell.angle_gamma   90.00
#
_symmetry.space_group_name_H-M   'P 1'
#
loop_
_entity.id
_entity.type
_entity.pdbx_description
1 polymer ?
#
loop_
_entity_poly.entity_id
_entity_poly.type
_entity_poly.pdbx_seq_one_letter_code
_entity_poly.pdbx_strand_id
1 'polypeptide(L)'
;MTPAQEDEVLARIAEGLVYTESEAASQNSERRTEQIFDYNHTPPREEGRRRSLLVDILGSVGERTVLLPPFHAAFGSNVHIGDDFFGNVNLTFVDDVDIRMGHGVMIAPSETLTTTGHPVHPARRVDFARFSEPIVIEDKVWIGSNVVVLPGVRIGYGSVIGAGSVVCRDIPSMTVALGTPCRVVREITDEDLTTRLAGR
;
A
#
# COMPACT_ATOMS: atom_id res chain seq x y z
N MET A 1 -15.24 23.89 -5.57
CA MET A 1 -15.02 24.02 -4.12
C MET A 1 -14.16 25.26 -3.88
N THR A 2 -14.34 26.00 -2.79
CA THR A 2 -13.45 27.10 -2.42
C THR A 2 -12.22 26.55 -1.68
N PRO A 3 -11.07 27.26 -1.64
CA PRO A 3 -9.89 26.79 -0.89
C PRO A 3 -10.18 26.44 0.59
N ALA A 4 -11.03 27.23 1.26
CA ALA A 4 -11.41 26.95 2.65
C ALA A 4 -12.25 25.66 2.81
N GLN A 5 -13.05 25.31 1.82
CA GLN A 5 -13.78 24.03 1.80
C GLN A 5 -12.85 22.84 1.53
N GLU A 6 -11.83 23.04 0.71
CA GLU A 6 -10.78 22.05 0.47
C GLU A 6 -9.99 21.74 1.76
N ASP A 7 -9.56 22.77 2.49
CA ASP A 7 -8.87 22.64 3.77
C ASP A 7 -9.71 21.88 4.81
N GLU A 8 -11.02 22.16 4.88
CA GLU A 8 -11.94 21.47 5.79
C GLU A 8 -12.09 19.99 5.43
N VAL A 9 -12.18 19.65 4.15
CA VAL A 9 -12.26 18.25 3.69
C VAL A 9 -10.96 17.52 4.00
N LEU A 10 -9.80 18.13 3.72
CA LEU A 10 -8.50 17.55 4.04
C LEU A 10 -8.32 17.32 5.54
N ALA A 11 -8.80 18.25 6.39
CA ALA A 11 -8.77 18.07 7.84
C ALA A 11 -9.63 16.86 8.27
N ARG A 12 -10.84 16.71 7.73
CA ARG A 12 -11.70 15.53 8.00
C ARG A 12 -11.05 14.22 7.54
N ILE A 13 -10.42 14.22 6.37
CA ILE A 13 -9.69 13.04 5.87
C ILE A 13 -8.56 12.70 6.83
N ALA A 14 -7.78 13.68 7.29
CA ALA A 14 -6.68 13.49 8.23
C ALA A 14 -7.13 12.91 9.59
N GLU A 15 -8.38 13.18 9.99
CA GLU A 15 -9.02 12.65 11.20
C GLU A 15 -9.72 11.28 10.96
N GLY A 16 -9.62 10.69 9.78
CA GLY A 16 -10.31 9.43 9.41
C GLY A 16 -11.84 9.57 9.32
N LEU A 17 -12.34 10.78 9.16
CA LEU A 17 -13.77 11.05 9.06
C LEU A 17 -14.30 10.82 7.64
N VAL A 18 -15.61 10.53 7.55
CA VAL A 18 -16.27 10.27 6.27
C VAL A 18 -16.33 11.53 5.40
N TYR A 19 -15.98 11.37 4.13
CA TYR A 19 -16.10 12.37 3.06
C TYR A 19 -16.71 11.73 1.81
N THR A 20 -17.19 12.55 0.86
CA THR A 20 -17.86 12.09 -0.36
C THR A 20 -16.97 12.21 -1.59
N GLU A 21 -17.36 11.55 -2.69
CA GLU A 21 -16.65 11.66 -3.97
C GLU A 21 -16.61 13.10 -4.47
N SER A 22 -17.74 13.84 -4.35
CA SER A 22 -17.82 15.25 -4.75
C SER A 22 -16.91 16.16 -3.92
N GLU A 23 -16.61 15.79 -2.67
CA GLU A 23 -15.67 16.47 -1.77
C GLU A 23 -14.22 16.09 -2.05
N ALA A 24 -13.95 14.89 -2.53
CA ALA A 24 -12.59 14.39 -2.83
C ALA A 24 -11.97 15.03 -4.07
N ALA A 25 -12.56 16.09 -4.60
CA ALA A 25 -12.30 16.79 -5.87
C ALA A 25 -10.94 16.57 -6.53
N SER A 26 -11.01 16.08 -7.76
CA SER A 26 -10.08 16.27 -8.89
C SER A 26 -8.57 16.22 -8.58
N GLN A 27 -8.10 15.18 -7.97
CA GLN A 27 -6.71 14.80 -8.19
C GLN A 27 -6.62 14.23 -9.61
N ASN A 28 -5.65 14.69 -10.39
CA ASN A 28 -5.46 14.49 -11.82
C ASN A 28 -5.40 12.99 -12.24
N SER A 29 -6.52 12.27 -12.06
CA SER A 29 -6.60 10.81 -12.20
C SER A 29 -6.35 10.33 -13.64
N GLU A 30 -6.78 11.10 -14.66
CA GLU A 30 -6.59 10.73 -16.07
C GLU A 30 -5.11 10.68 -16.43
N ARG A 31 -4.35 11.74 -16.14
CA ARG A 31 -2.90 11.78 -16.39
C ARG A 31 -2.18 10.65 -15.66
N ARG A 32 -2.59 10.35 -14.44
CA ARG A 32 -1.97 9.30 -13.64
C ARG A 32 -2.25 7.91 -14.22
N THR A 33 -3.48 7.69 -14.69
CA THR A 33 -3.87 6.46 -15.36
C THR A 33 -3.03 6.21 -16.63
N GLU A 34 -2.79 7.24 -17.43
CA GLU A 34 -1.91 7.16 -18.61
C GLU A 34 -0.46 6.83 -18.22
N GLN A 35 0.08 7.49 -17.19
CA GLN A 35 1.44 7.22 -16.73
C GLN A 35 1.61 5.77 -16.22
N ILE A 36 0.63 5.24 -15.49
CA ILE A 36 0.62 3.85 -15.01
C ILE A 36 0.51 2.88 -16.21
N PHE A 37 -0.33 3.20 -17.20
CA PHE A 37 -0.40 2.43 -18.43
C PHE A 37 0.95 2.38 -19.14
N ASP A 38 1.62 3.53 -19.30
CA ASP A 38 2.94 3.61 -19.92
C ASP A 38 4.00 2.81 -19.16
N TYR A 39 3.99 2.89 -17.81
CA TYR A 39 4.87 2.09 -16.97
C TYR A 39 4.66 0.60 -17.21
N ASN A 40 3.42 0.14 -17.14
CA ASN A 40 3.06 -1.26 -17.28
C ASN A 40 3.36 -1.84 -18.67
N HIS A 41 3.42 -1.00 -19.70
CA HIS A 41 3.72 -1.40 -21.09
C HIS A 41 5.14 -1.06 -21.53
N THR A 42 5.96 -0.47 -20.64
CA THR A 42 7.38 -0.18 -20.96
C THR A 42 8.16 -1.48 -21.12
N PRO A 43 8.86 -1.69 -22.25
CA PRO A 43 9.65 -2.89 -22.49
C PRO A 43 10.67 -3.16 -21.38
N PRO A 44 10.93 -4.43 -21.03
CA PRO A 44 11.87 -4.79 -19.94
C PRO A 44 13.27 -4.18 -20.10
N ARG A 45 13.75 -4.00 -21.33
CA ARG A 45 15.06 -3.42 -21.62
C ARG A 45 15.18 -1.93 -21.38
N GLU A 46 14.05 -1.22 -21.19
CA GLU A 46 13.99 0.23 -20.98
C GLU A 46 13.91 0.56 -19.47
N GLU A 47 14.83 0.03 -18.69
CA GLU A 47 14.86 0.20 -17.22
C GLU A 47 14.90 1.66 -16.78
N GLY A 48 15.70 2.50 -17.46
CA GLY A 48 15.80 3.93 -17.18
C GLY A 48 14.47 4.65 -17.36
N ARG A 49 13.73 4.35 -18.45
CA ARG A 49 12.39 4.91 -18.69
C ARG A 49 11.41 4.46 -17.61
N ARG A 50 11.43 3.17 -17.26
CA ARG A 50 10.58 2.62 -16.21
C ARG A 50 10.86 3.30 -14.87
N ARG A 51 12.13 3.51 -14.53
CA ARG A 51 12.52 4.24 -13.32
C ARG A 51 12.00 5.68 -13.32
N SER A 52 12.15 6.41 -14.41
CA SER A 52 11.65 7.79 -14.52
C SER A 52 10.13 7.85 -14.35
N LEU A 53 9.39 6.98 -15.03
CA LEU A 53 7.94 6.90 -14.88
C LEU A 53 7.53 6.60 -13.43
N LEU A 54 8.23 5.69 -12.76
CA LEU A 54 7.93 5.35 -11.36
C LEU A 54 8.11 6.55 -10.43
N VAL A 55 9.18 7.33 -10.61
CA VAL A 55 9.43 8.58 -9.86
C VAL A 55 8.36 9.63 -10.15
N ASP A 56 7.86 9.71 -11.37
CA ASP A 56 6.80 10.66 -11.75
C ASP A 56 5.43 10.24 -11.22
N ILE A 57 5.18 8.93 -11.04
CA ILE A 57 3.91 8.38 -10.57
C ILE A 57 3.81 8.45 -9.06
N LEU A 58 4.82 7.98 -8.35
CA LEU A 58 4.77 7.78 -6.90
C LEU A 58 5.16 9.05 -6.13
N GLY A 59 4.67 9.18 -4.91
CA GLY A 59 4.99 10.30 -4.02
C GLY A 59 6.47 10.35 -3.64
N SER A 60 7.08 9.19 -3.42
CA SER A 60 8.54 9.06 -3.29
C SER A 60 9.02 7.65 -3.62
N VAL A 61 10.23 7.53 -4.17
CA VAL A 61 10.84 6.27 -4.56
C VAL A 61 12.30 6.25 -4.16
N GLY A 62 12.62 5.38 -3.21
CA GLY A 62 13.98 5.17 -2.70
C GLY A 62 14.93 4.57 -3.73
N GLU A 63 16.21 4.50 -3.41
CA GLU A 63 17.23 3.90 -4.26
C GLU A 63 17.06 2.37 -4.35
N ARG A 64 17.56 1.76 -5.41
CA ARG A 64 17.51 0.31 -5.67
C ARG A 64 16.12 -0.32 -5.53
N THR A 65 15.07 0.51 -5.77
CA THR A 65 13.69 0.07 -5.80
C THR A 65 13.38 -0.69 -7.07
N VAL A 66 12.76 -1.85 -6.92
CA VAL A 66 12.20 -2.66 -8.01
C VAL A 66 10.69 -2.79 -7.78
N LEU A 67 9.89 -2.38 -8.75
CA LEU A 67 8.45 -2.68 -8.80
C LEU A 67 8.17 -3.33 -10.15
N LEU A 68 7.78 -4.59 -10.14
CA LEU A 68 7.52 -5.31 -11.38
C LEU A 68 6.13 -4.97 -11.94
N PRO A 69 6.02 -4.71 -13.25
CA PRO A 69 4.72 -4.52 -13.87
C PRO A 69 3.94 -5.84 -14.04
N PRO A 70 2.60 -5.76 -14.13
CA PRO A 70 1.82 -4.56 -13.92
C PRO A 70 1.64 -4.22 -12.44
N PHE A 71 1.44 -2.93 -12.14
CA PHE A 71 0.86 -2.48 -10.88
C PHE A 71 -0.30 -1.51 -11.14
N HIS A 72 -1.12 -1.28 -10.14
CA HIS A 72 -2.23 -0.34 -10.18
C HIS A 72 -2.18 0.58 -8.96
N ALA A 73 -2.56 1.84 -9.15
CA ALA A 73 -2.73 2.79 -8.07
C ALA A 73 -3.93 3.70 -8.38
N ALA A 74 -4.63 4.16 -7.36
CA ALA A 74 -5.70 5.13 -7.52
C ALA A 74 -5.12 6.51 -7.88
N PHE A 75 -4.12 6.96 -7.14
CA PHE A 75 -3.43 8.23 -7.35
C PHE A 75 -1.93 8.05 -7.59
N GLY A 76 -1.28 7.10 -6.95
CA GLY A 76 0.16 6.89 -6.95
C GLY A 76 0.93 7.91 -6.11
N SER A 77 0.50 9.18 -6.12
CA SER A 77 1.16 10.26 -5.37
C SER A 77 1.19 10.07 -3.87
N ASN A 78 0.32 9.25 -3.32
CA ASN A 78 0.27 8.93 -1.90
C ASN A 78 1.03 7.64 -1.56
N VAL A 79 1.71 7.01 -2.53
CA VAL A 79 2.54 5.83 -2.29
C VAL A 79 3.99 6.28 -2.12
N HIS A 80 4.59 5.94 -0.97
CA HIS A 80 5.95 6.29 -0.60
C HIS A 80 6.76 5.03 -0.33
N ILE A 81 7.85 4.86 -1.07
CA ILE A 81 8.69 3.66 -1.04
C ILE A 81 10.11 4.03 -0.61
N GLY A 82 10.64 3.31 0.38
CA GLY A 82 12.02 3.41 0.85
C GLY A 82 13.03 2.72 -0.07
N ASP A 83 14.30 2.71 0.34
CA ASP A 83 15.39 2.08 -0.39
C ASP A 83 15.30 0.55 -0.35
N ASP A 84 15.94 -0.10 -1.33
CA ASP A 84 16.03 -1.58 -1.41
C ASP A 84 14.67 -2.30 -1.42
N PHE A 85 13.64 -1.63 -1.90
CA PHE A 85 12.30 -2.20 -2.00
C PHE A 85 12.20 -3.17 -3.18
N PHE A 86 11.50 -4.29 -2.95
CA PHE A 86 11.11 -5.22 -4.00
C PHE A 86 9.59 -5.45 -3.99
N GLY A 87 8.91 -4.95 -5.02
CA GLY A 87 7.51 -5.24 -5.32
C GLY A 87 7.38 -6.17 -6.51
N ASN A 88 6.68 -7.28 -6.33
CA ASN A 88 6.40 -8.24 -7.39
C ASN A 88 5.20 -7.77 -8.25
N VAL A 89 4.76 -8.60 -9.19
CA VAL A 89 3.69 -8.27 -10.15
C VAL A 89 2.31 -8.15 -9.51
N ASN A 90 1.41 -7.41 -10.15
CA ASN A 90 0.01 -7.26 -9.77
C ASN A 90 -0.22 -6.64 -8.39
N LEU A 91 0.61 -5.67 -8.00
CA LEU A 91 0.34 -4.90 -6.79
C LEU A 91 -0.74 -3.85 -7.06
N THR A 92 -1.65 -3.68 -6.11
CA THR A 92 -2.73 -2.69 -6.18
C THR A 92 -2.69 -1.78 -4.95
N PHE A 93 -2.56 -0.48 -5.19
CA PHE A 93 -2.58 0.57 -4.18
C PHE A 93 -3.87 1.38 -4.32
N VAL A 94 -4.77 1.25 -3.35
CA VAL A 94 -5.95 2.14 -3.22
C VAL A 94 -5.52 3.23 -2.25
N ASP A 95 -4.83 4.22 -2.81
CA ASP A 95 -4.02 5.22 -2.08
C ASP A 95 -4.73 6.58 -2.00
N ASP A 96 -5.95 6.61 -1.45
CA ASP A 96 -6.66 7.87 -1.18
C ASP A 96 -5.90 8.74 -0.16
N VAL A 97 -5.16 8.12 0.75
CA VAL A 97 -4.18 8.74 1.67
C VAL A 97 -2.89 7.92 1.66
N ASP A 98 -1.91 8.33 2.45
CA ASP A 98 -0.56 7.77 2.43
C ASP A 98 -0.49 6.25 2.65
N ILE A 99 0.25 5.59 1.77
CA ILE A 99 0.82 4.26 1.95
C ILE A 99 2.33 4.43 2.05
N ARG A 100 2.89 4.22 3.24
CA ARG A 100 4.32 4.37 3.50
C ARG A 100 4.97 3.01 3.69
N MET A 101 5.98 2.72 2.88
CA MET A 101 6.77 1.50 2.95
C MET A 101 8.23 1.85 3.21
N GLY A 102 8.81 1.24 4.24
CA GLY A 102 10.18 1.46 4.68
C GLY A 102 11.24 0.83 3.78
N HIS A 103 12.46 0.78 4.29
CA HIS A 103 13.62 0.24 3.58
C HIS A 103 13.63 -1.28 3.61
N GLY A 104 14.03 -1.91 2.50
CA GLY A 104 14.18 -3.37 2.40
C GLY A 104 12.87 -4.14 2.51
N VAL A 105 11.75 -3.52 2.26
CA VAL A 105 10.43 -4.18 2.22
C VAL A 105 10.34 -5.06 0.97
N MET A 106 9.85 -6.27 1.15
CA MET A 106 9.60 -7.22 0.06
C MET A 106 8.12 -7.59 0.00
N ILE A 107 7.52 -7.42 -1.16
CA ILE A 107 6.11 -7.72 -1.42
C ILE A 107 6.01 -8.76 -2.55
N ALA A 108 5.38 -9.88 -2.26
CA ALA A 108 5.14 -10.96 -3.22
C ALA A 108 4.00 -10.59 -4.21
N PRO A 109 3.63 -11.45 -5.20
CA PRO A 109 2.62 -11.11 -6.19
C PRO A 109 1.18 -10.96 -5.66
N SER A 110 0.43 -10.05 -6.29
CA SER A 110 -1.04 -9.92 -6.17
C SER A 110 -1.53 -9.42 -4.80
N GLU A 111 -0.82 -8.42 -4.24
CA GLU A 111 -1.26 -7.75 -3.02
C GLU A 111 -2.20 -6.58 -3.30
N THR A 112 -3.06 -6.32 -2.31
CA THR A 112 -3.88 -5.11 -2.26
C THR A 112 -3.62 -4.39 -0.94
N LEU A 113 -3.14 -3.15 -1.04
CA LEU A 113 -3.05 -2.22 0.08
C LEU A 113 -4.13 -1.16 -0.13
N THR A 114 -5.14 -1.14 0.73
CA THR A 114 -6.24 -0.17 0.63
C THR A 114 -6.29 0.71 1.85
N THR A 115 -6.14 2.02 1.64
CA THR A 115 -6.30 3.03 2.68
C THR A 115 -7.76 3.41 2.89
N THR A 116 -8.67 2.92 2.05
CA THR A 116 -10.05 3.40 1.95
C THR A 116 -11.06 2.32 2.25
N GLY A 117 -12.10 2.70 2.98
CA GLY A 117 -13.29 1.92 3.22
C GLY A 117 -14.58 2.75 3.09
N HIS A 118 -15.71 2.08 3.03
CA HIS A 118 -17.02 2.72 2.96
C HIS A 118 -17.82 2.52 4.25
N PRO A 119 -18.70 3.48 4.63
CA PRO A 119 -19.58 3.31 5.78
C PRO A 119 -20.41 2.03 5.71
N VAL A 120 -20.46 1.27 6.81
CA VAL A 120 -21.19 -0.01 6.88
C VAL A 120 -22.69 0.19 6.62
N HIS A 121 -23.28 1.25 7.19
CA HIS A 121 -24.71 1.52 7.01
C HIS A 121 -24.99 2.07 5.60
N PRO A 122 -25.90 1.44 4.79
CA PRO A 122 -26.11 1.81 3.39
C PRO A 122 -26.59 3.26 3.19
N ALA A 123 -27.36 3.82 4.10
CA ALA A 123 -27.82 5.20 4.03
C ALA A 123 -26.68 6.25 4.14
N ARG A 124 -25.49 5.82 4.59
CA ARG A 124 -24.31 6.69 4.67
C ARG A 124 -23.37 6.55 3.47
N ARG A 125 -23.70 5.72 2.48
CA ARG A 125 -22.89 5.54 1.25
C ARG A 125 -23.36 6.40 0.08
N VAL A 126 -24.05 7.51 0.38
CA VAL A 126 -24.48 8.48 -0.63
C VAL A 126 -23.26 9.14 -1.24
N ASP A 127 -23.27 9.38 -2.56
CA ASP A 127 -22.16 9.98 -3.30
C ASP A 127 -20.82 9.27 -3.05
N PHE A 128 -20.85 7.92 -3.06
CA PHE A 128 -19.67 7.07 -2.82
C PHE A 128 -18.88 7.43 -1.56
N ALA A 129 -19.59 7.92 -0.52
CA ALA A 129 -19.01 8.35 0.75
C ALA A 129 -18.05 7.27 1.29
N ARG A 130 -16.87 7.71 1.75
CA ARG A 130 -15.78 6.86 2.21
C ARG A 130 -15.04 7.48 3.38
N PHE A 131 -14.23 6.70 4.04
CA PHE A 131 -13.24 7.13 5.01
C PHE A 131 -11.88 6.57 4.60
N SER A 132 -10.81 7.23 5.00
CA SER A 132 -9.46 6.77 4.65
C SER A 132 -8.55 6.88 5.86
N GLU A 133 -7.70 5.87 6.05
CA GLU A 133 -6.69 5.81 7.10
C GLU A 133 -5.37 5.31 6.51
N PRO A 134 -4.23 5.95 6.84
CA PRO A 134 -2.95 5.62 6.22
C PRO A 134 -2.47 4.22 6.60
N ILE A 135 -1.72 3.59 5.68
CA ILE A 135 -1.02 2.33 5.92
C ILE A 135 0.47 2.62 6.13
N VAL A 136 1.05 1.97 7.14
CA VAL A 136 2.48 2.04 7.43
C VAL A 136 3.08 0.63 7.45
N ILE A 137 4.02 0.35 6.54
CA ILE A 137 4.81 -0.87 6.52
C ILE A 137 6.25 -0.47 6.87
N GLU A 138 6.72 -0.93 8.03
CA GLU A 138 8.07 -0.60 8.51
C GLU A 138 9.17 -1.33 7.71
N ASP A 139 10.43 -1.02 8.03
CA ASP A 139 11.58 -1.59 7.34
C ASP A 139 11.61 -3.12 7.43
N LYS A 140 12.16 -3.74 6.39
CA LYS A 140 12.45 -5.19 6.29
C LYS A 140 11.22 -6.11 6.48
N VAL A 141 10.02 -5.61 6.32
CA VAL A 141 8.81 -6.42 6.29
C VAL A 141 8.78 -7.28 5.01
N TRP A 142 8.37 -8.52 5.15
CA TRP A 142 8.06 -9.40 4.03
C TRP A 142 6.57 -9.75 4.01
N ILE A 143 5.91 -9.47 2.88
CA ILE A 143 4.50 -9.79 2.64
C ILE A 143 4.42 -10.89 1.58
N GLY A 144 3.82 -12.00 1.96
CA GLY A 144 3.57 -13.17 1.10
C GLY A 144 2.41 -12.94 0.14
N SER A 145 2.25 -13.77 -0.89
CA SER A 145 1.31 -13.56 -2.01
C SER A 145 -0.16 -13.51 -1.61
N ASN A 146 -0.96 -12.71 -2.35
CA ASN A 146 -2.41 -12.55 -2.18
C ASN A 146 -2.80 -12.05 -0.78
N VAL A 147 -2.04 -11.13 -0.22
CA VAL A 147 -2.38 -10.46 1.04
C VAL A 147 -3.22 -9.21 0.77
N VAL A 148 -4.18 -8.95 1.64
CA VAL A 148 -4.93 -7.69 1.67
C VAL A 148 -4.62 -6.96 2.98
N VAL A 149 -4.16 -5.72 2.88
CA VAL A 149 -3.95 -4.82 4.02
C VAL A 149 -5.04 -3.77 4.04
N LEU A 150 -5.78 -3.69 5.16
CA LEU A 150 -6.93 -2.81 5.33
C LEU A 150 -6.52 -1.42 5.86
N PRO A 151 -7.42 -0.41 5.78
CA PRO A 151 -7.15 0.94 6.23
C PRO A 151 -6.63 1.02 7.66
N GLY A 152 -5.69 1.94 7.91
CA GLY A 152 -5.16 2.24 9.23
C GLY A 152 -4.13 1.26 9.79
N VAL A 153 -3.81 0.19 9.07
CA VAL A 153 -2.92 -0.86 9.55
C VAL A 153 -1.46 -0.41 9.54
N ARG A 154 -0.76 -0.72 10.67
CA ARG A 154 0.70 -0.66 10.79
C ARG A 154 1.27 -2.08 10.86
N ILE A 155 2.25 -2.39 10.01
CA ILE A 155 3.02 -3.64 10.07
C ILE A 155 4.43 -3.30 10.57
N GLY A 156 4.77 -3.83 11.75
CA GLY A 156 6.01 -3.52 12.46
C GLY A 156 7.26 -4.12 11.80
N TYR A 157 8.40 -3.54 12.11
CA TYR A 157 9.74 -3.86 11.60
C TYR A 157 10.01 -5.37 11.53
N GLY A 158 10.54 -5.83 10.40
CA GLY A 158 11.06 -7.18 10.21
C GLY A 158 10.00 -8.29 10.24
N SER A 159 8.71 -7.95 10.33
CA SER A 159 7.65 -8.96 10.40
C SER A 159 7.39 -9.63 9.06
N VAL A 160 6.81 -10.82 9.12
CA VAL A 160 6.43 -11.65 7.98
C VAL A 160 4.92 -11.83 7.98
N ILE A 161 4.27 -11.50 6.85
CA ILE A 161 2.85 -11.77 6.62
C ILE A 161 2.71 -12.96 5.69
N GLY A 162 2.09 -14.02 6.17
CA GLY A 162 1.86 -15.24 5.40
C GLY A 162 0.87 -15.03 4.25
N ALA A 163 1.10 -15.75 3.14
CA ALA A 163 0.28 -15.65 1.93
C ALA A 163 -1.22 -15.88 2.21
N GLY A 164 -2.09 -15.18 1.45
CA GLY A 164 -3.55 -15.29 1.55
C GLY A 164 -4.15 -14.63 2.80
N SER A 165 -3.39 -13.80 3.52
CA SER A 165 -3.86 -13.16 4.74
C SER A 165 -4.69 -11.90 4.48
N VAL A 166 -5.62 -11.61 5.41
CA VAL A 166 -6.31 -10.30 5.48
C VAL A 166 -5.89 -9.59 6.77
N VAL A 167 -5.02 -8.57 6.62
CA VAL A 167 -4.47 -7.80 7.73
C VAL A 167 -5.42 -6.65 8.05
N CYS A 168 -6.15 -6.79 9.16
CA CYS A 168 -7.17 -5.85 9.61
C CYS A 168 -6.86 -5.20 10.98
N ARG A 169 -5.65 -5.38 11.48
CA ARG A 169 -5.12 -4.81 12.73
C ARG A 169 -3.60 -4.74 12.63
N ASP A 170 -3.03 -3.88 13.45
CA ASP A 170 -1.59 -3.74 13.57
C ASP A 170 -0.88 -5.06 13.87
N ILE A 171 0.27 -5.23 13.27
CA ILE A 171 1.16 -6.38 13.47
C ILE A 171 2.41 -5.88 14.21
N PRO A 172 2.75 -6.46 15.36
CA PRO A 172 3.97 -6.11 16.08
C PRO A 172 5.24 -6.42 15.28
N SER A 173 6.33 -5.71 15.59
CA SER A 173 7.65 -5.97 15.00
C SER A 173 8.14 -7.39 15.31
N MET A 174 8.98 -7.93 14.41
CA MET A 174 9.63 -9.23 14.58
C MET A 174 8.65 -10.38 14.86
N THR A 175 7.54 -10.43 14.12
CA THR A 175 6.55 -11.50 14.24
C THR A 175 6.22 -12.14 12.89
N VAL A 176 5.78 -13.39 12.95
CA VAL A 176 5.11 -14.07 11.83
C VAL A 176 3.61 -14.02 12.08
N ALA A 177 2.86 -13.46 11.14
CA ALA A 177 1.41 -13.36 11.21
C ALA A 177 0.78 -13.92 9.93
N LEU A 178 -0.35 -14.61 10.04
CA LEU A 178 -1.05 -15.17 8.88
C LEU A 178 -2.54 -15.41 9.17
N GLY A 179 -3.29 -15.63 8.10
CA GLY A 179 -4.69 -16.07 8.13
C GLY A 179 -5.71 -14.99 7.79
N THR A 180 -6.98 -15.35 7.79
CA THR A 180 -8.14 -14.50 7.51
C THR A 180 -9.17 -14.67 8.60
N PRO A 181 -9.24 -13.75 9.58
CA PRO A 181 -8.39 -12.56 9.74
C PRO A 181 -6.96 -12.89 10.18
N CYS A 182 -5.99 -12.07 9.76
CA CYS A 182 -4.57 -12.24 10.09
C CYS A 182 -4.32 -12.14 11.59
N ARG A 183 -3.51 -13.06 12.13
CA ARG A 183 -3.12 -13.12 13.54
C ARG A 183 -1.64 -13.47 13.67
N VAL A 184 -0.99 -12.90 14.67
CA VAL A 184 0.36 -13.33 15.08
C VAL A 184 0.33 -14.78 15.49
N VAL A 185 1.22 -15.59 14.94
CA VAL A 185 1.37 -17.02 15.23
C VAL A 185 2.64 -17.31 16.02
N ARG A 186 3.69 -16.50 15.86
CA ARG A 186 4.92 -16.59 16.65
C ARG A 186 5.78 -15.34 16.51
N GLU A 187 6.73 -15.19 17.39
CA GLU A 187 7.84 -14.23 17.26
C GLU A 187 8.92 -14.77 16.31
N ILE A 188 9.68 -13.85 15.73
CA ILE A 188 10.91 -14.13 14.98
C ILE A 188 12.07 -13.99 15.97
N THR A 189 12.90 -15.02 16.07
CA THR A 189 14.00 -15.10 17.04
C THR A 189 15.33 -15.39 16.33
N ASP A 190 16.45 -15.38 17.08
CA ASP A 190 17.76 -15.73 16.54
C ASP A 190 17.84 -17.19 16.02
N GLU A 191 16.93 -18.06 16.43
CA GLU A 191 16.82 -19.41 15.87
C GLU A 191 16.50 -19.38 14.37
N ASP A 192 15.75 -18.37 13.91
CA ASP A 192 15.40 -18.19 12.51
C ASP A 192 16.61 -17.84 11.62
N LEU A 193 17.74 -17.41 12.20
CA LEU A 193 19.00 -17.18 11.47
C LEU A 193 19.63 -18.48 10.97
N THR A 194 19.42 -19.57 11.65
CA THR A 194 20.06 -20.87 11.40
C THR A 194 19.11 -21.92 10.83
N THR A 195 17.81 -21.67 10.93
CA THR A 195 16.80 -22.62 10.47
C THR A 195 16.78 -22.66 8.94
N ARG A 196 17.07 -23.83 8.37
CA ARG A 196 16.75 -24.06 6.96
C ARG A 196 15.26 -23.86 6.78
N LEU A 197 14.85 -23.08 5.77
CA LEU A 197 13.45 -22.75 5.44
C LEU A 197 12.53 -23.97 5.18
N ALA A 198 12.87 -25.13 5.64
CA ALA A 198 12.16 -26.40 5.51
C ALA A 198 11.73 -26.98 6.84
N GLY A 199 11.45 -26.14 7.82
CA GLY A 199 10.72 -26.55 9.02
C GLY A 199 9.23 -26.71 8.68
N ARG A 200 8.85 -27.77 8.03
CA ARG A 200 7.49 -28.28 8.07
C ARG A 200 7.36 -29.25 9.22
#